data_42b3862d6a3b6ef7cbea9896d42e7d6b
#
_entry.id   42b3862d6a3b6ef7cbea9896d42e7d6b
#
_cell.length_a   1.000
_cell.length_b   1.000
_cell.length_c   1.000
_cell.angle_alpha   90.00
_cell.angle_beta   90.00
_cell.angle_gamma   90.00
#
_symmetry.space_group_name_H-M   'P 1'
#
loop_
_entity.id
_entity.type
_entity.pdbx_description
1 polymer ?
#
loop_
_entity_poly.entity_id
_entity_poly.type
_entity_poly.pdbx_seq_one_letter_code
_entity_poly.pdbx_strand_id
1 'polypeptide(L)'
;MRFLAIVPFALVVTLSAQTPATVFIGGQPPPAPPWDAPHLEFEVASVKTNKSGPMMSAMRTVPSEFRMTNIPLRLLIFQAYRVSSYQMVGGPNWIDSERFDIIAKAPAGSTPDQTTLMIRGLLADRFKLKVHSETRETQIYALTLSRSDGKLGPKLSKSTDDCEKILAERRAAAAAARAGGAGPVQFTMPGPNEKPVCTMSMRPVQPANGATNSVPVLSFRGGGQPLQLLVSQISSMLNKRVVDRTGLTGLYDFELEFSMRTIGGLGPLTTQAAGGTTPAAPIDDGPTMFDAVRELGLKLESEKGPVEHLVIDSVERPTED
;
A
#
# COMPACT_ATOMS: atom_id res chain seq x y z
N MET A 1 63.20 46.88 -6.64
CA MET A 1 62.75 45.78 -5.81
C MET A 1 61.23 45.70 -5.97
N ARG A 2 60.74 44.71 -6.75
CA ARG A 2 59.33 44.48 -6.98
C ARG A 2 58.92 43.28 -6.13
N PHE A 3 58.03 43.50 -5.15
CA PHE A 3 57.45 42.43 -4.34
C PHE A 3 56.27 41.80 -5.12
N LEU A 4 56.39 40.53 -5.42
CA LEU A 4 55.35 39.69 -6.00
C LEU A 4 54.49 39.17 -4.84
N ALA A 5 53.22 39.57 -4.74
CA ALA A 5 52.29 39.04 -3.77
C ALA A 5 51.70 37.72 -4.32
N ILE A 6 51.96 36.61 -3.64
CA ILE A 6 51.36 35.31 -3.91
C ILE A 6 49.99 35.25 -3.19
N VAL A 7 48.89 35.20 -3.93
CA VAL A 7 47.55 34.98 -3.40
C VAL A 7 47.31 33.47 -3.33
N PRO A 8 47.02 32.87 -2.16
CA PRO A 8 46.70 31.48 -2.09
C PRO A 8 45.29 31.26 -2.61
N PHE A 9 45.17 30.42 -3.65
CA PHE A 9 43.90 29.93 -4.20
C PHE A 9 43.37 28.86 -3.25
N ALA A 10 42.35 29.21 -2.43
CA ALA A 10 41.67 28.25 -1.56
C ALA A 10 40.72 27.42 -2.43
N LEU A 11 41.04 26.14 -2.60
CA LEU A 11 40.21 25.16 -3.25
C LEU A 11 39.03 24.83 -2.31
N VAL A 12 37.89 25.42 -2.57
CA VAL A 12 36.64 25.06 -1.88
C VAL A 12 36.15 23.73 -2.45
N VAL A 13 36.44 22.63 -1.76
CA VAL A 13 35.85 21.33 -2.02
C VAL A 13 34.44 21.36 -1.45
N THR A 14 33.46 21.60 -2.30
CA THR A 14 32.04 21.40 -1.95
C THR A 14 31.79 19.89 -1.80
N LEU A 15 31.78 19.42 -0.57
CA LEU A 15 31.36 18.07 -0.24
C LEU A 15 29.83 18.03 -0.45
N SER A 16 29.41 17.53 -1.60
CA SER A 16 27.99 17.21 -1.84
C SER A 16 27.60 16.11 -0.87
N ALA A 17 26.91 16.47 0.21
CA ALA A 17 26.29 15.52 1.11
C ALA A 17 25.22 14.76 0.31
N GLN A 18 25.57 13.60 -0.24
CA GLN A 18 24.61 12.62 -0.72
C GLN A 18 23.87 12.13 0.51
N THR A 19 22.65 12.60 0.70
CA THR A 19 21.72 12.03 1.67
C THR A 19 21.57 10.53 1.32
N PRO A 20 21.91 9.61 2.24
CA PRO A 20 21.74 8.20 1.98
C PRO A 20 20.26 7.94 1.72
N ALA A 21 19.95 7.24 0.62
CA ALA A 21 18.61 6.74 0.35
C ALA A 21 18.14 5.94 1.58
N THR A 22 17.17 6.47 2.30
CA THR A 22 16.63 5.83 3.51
C THR A 22 15.93 4.56 3.09
N VAL A 23 16.56 3.46 3.36
CA VAL A 23 16.05 2.15 3.07
C VAL A 23 15.20 1.71 4.25
N PHE A 24 13.89 1.55 4.03
CA PHE A 24 12.96 1.05 5.03
C PHE A 24 13.20 -0.43 5.31
N ILE A 25 13.89 -0.73 6.38
CA ILE A 25 14.00 -2.05 6.97
C ILE A 25 13.11 -2.02 8.21
N GLY A 26 11.94 -2.65 8.14
CA GLY A 26 11.08 -2.83 9.32
C GLY A 26 10.57 -1.55 10.00
N GLY A 27 10.77 -0.40 9.39
CA GLY A 27 10.29 0.90 9.87
C GLY A 27 8.98 1.29 9.20
N GLN A 28 8.19 2.09 9.91
CA GLN A 28 7.05 2.78 9.36
C GLN A 28 7.50 3.53 8.09
N PRO A 29 6.77 3.42 6.96
CA PRO A 29 7.09 4.22 5.78
C PRO A 29 7.13 5.70 6.19
N PRO A 30 7.97 6.54 5.55
CA PRO A 30 8.00 7.96 5.87
C PRO A 30 6.58 8.50 5.78
N PRO A 31 6.21 9.45 6.63
CA PRO A 31 4.92 10.10 6.51
C PRO A 31 4.79 10.64 5.10
N ALA A 32 3.61 10.45 4.51
CA ALA A 32 3.31 11.01 3.21
C ALA A 32 3.55 12.53 3.24
N PRO A 33 3.98 13.14 2.11
CA PRO A 33 4.01 14.59 2.02
C PRO A 33 2.64 15.17 2.42
N PRO A 34 2.57 16.28 3.16
CA PRO A 34 1.31 16.93 3.51
C PRO A 34 0.41 17.07 2.29
N TRP A 35 -0.92 16.95 2.46
CA TRP A 35 -1.83 16.95 1.30
C TRP A 35 -1.85 18.27 0.55
N ASP A 36 -1.50 19.38 1.21
CA ASP A 36 -1.33 20.72 0.67
C ASP A 36 0.12 21.03 0.22
N ALA A 37 1.01 20.04 0.24
CA ALA A 37 2.39 20.24 -0.21
C ALA A 37 2.42 20.74 -1.66
N PRO A 38 3.35 21.65 -2.01
CA PRO A 38 3.52 22.15 -3.38
C PRO A 38 3.67 20.98 -4.37
N HIS A 39 2.97 21.08 -5.48
CA HIS A 39 3.06 20.08 -6.54
C HIS A 39 4.40 20.20 -7.27
N LEU A 40 4.88 19.07 -7.78
CA LEU A 40 5.98 19.01 -8.75
C LEU A 40 5.42 18.59 -10.10
N GLU A 41 6.19 18.81 -11.15
CA GLU A 41 5.79 18.47 -12.52
C GLU A 41 6.67 17.34 -13.08
N PHE A 42 6.09 16.47 -13.88
CA PHE A 42 6.82 15.57 -14.76
C PHE A 42 7.43 16.36 -15.92
N GLU A 43 8.58 15.91 -16.46
CA GLU A 43 9.15 16.50 -17.68
C GLU A 43 8.18 16.41 -18.87
N VAL A 44 7.50 15.27 -18.97
CA VAL A 44 6.47 14.98 -19.98
C VAL A 44 5.45 14.05 -19.34
N ALA A 45 4.17 14.28 -19.63
CA ALA A 45 3.10 13.39 -19.23
C ALA A 45 2.03 13.32 -20.32
N SER A 46 1.52 12.11 -20.57
CA SER A 46 0.39 11.83 -21.46
C SER A 46 -0.68 11.08 -20.70
N VAL A 47 -1.93 11.48 -20.91
CA VAL A 47 -3.11 10.86 -20.31
C VAL A 47 -4.09 10.53 -21.43
N LYS A 48 -4.47 9.26 -21.55
CA LYS A 48 -5.43 8.78 -22.57
C LYS A 48 -6.53 7.96 -21.93
N THR A 49 -7.76 8.11 -22.39
CA THR A 49 -8.86 7.27 -21.98
C THR A 49 -8.63 5.84 -22.48
N ASN A 50 -8.70 4.85 -21.56
CA ASN A 50 -8.59 3.45 -21.90
C ASN A 50 -9.99 2.83 -22.05
N LYS A 51 -10.28 2.28 -23.25
CA LYS A 51 -11.56 1.65 -23.60
C LYS A 51 -11.50 0.13 -23.61
N SER A 52 -10.44 -0.48 -23.09
CA SER A 52 -10.24 -1.95 -23.11
C SER A 52 -11.15 -2.72 -22.14
N GLY A 53 -11.97 -2.02 -21.36
CA GLY A 53 -12.86 -2.63 -20.37
C GLY A 53 -12.16 -2.98 -19.05
N PRO A 54 -12.80 -3.74 -18.16
CA PRO A 54 -12.33 -4.00 -16.80
C PRO A 54 -11.22 -5.07 -16.75
N MET A 55 -10.15 -4.89 -17.51
CA MET A 55 -8.95 -5.71 -17.41
C MET A 55 -8.13 -5.32 -16.16
N MET A 56 -7.14 -6.14 -15.81
CA MET A 56 -6.25 -5.84 -14.69
C MET A 56 -5.54 -4.50 -14.90
N SER A 57 -5.59 -3.65 -13.88
CA SER A 57 -4.77 -2.44 -13.82
C SER A 57 -3.31 -2.83 -13.61
N ALA A 58 -2.40 -2.19 -14.33
CA ALA A 58 -0.97 -2.38 -14.17
C ALA A 58 -0.30 -1.05 -13.85
N MET A 59 0.60 -1.09 -12.88
CA MET A 59 1.48 0.03 -12.56
C MET A 59 2.92 -0.43 -12.67
N ARG A 60 3.71 0.32 -13.42
CA ARG A 60 5.14 0.07 -13.57
C ARG A 60 5.90 1.36 -13.37
N THR A 61 6.80 1.36 -12.42
CA THR A 61 7.77 2.43 -12.22
C THR A 61 9.14 1.89 -12.57
N VAL A 62 9.75 2.45 -13.59
CA VAL A 62 11.15 2.22 -13.95
C VAL A 62 11.92 3.52 -13.70
N PRO A 63 13.26 3.51 -13.57
CA PRO A 63 14.02 4.72 -13.42
C PRO A 63 13.62 5.74 -14.48
N SER A 64 13.18 6.92 -14.06
CA SER A 64 12.68 8.04 -14.88
C SER A 64 11.35 7.85 -15.66
N GLU A 65 10.69 6.71 -15.63
CA GLU A 65 9.37 6.55 -16.26
C GLU A 65 8.33 5.99 -15.28
N PHE A 66 7.21 6.67 -15.19
CA PHE A 66 6.02 6.25 -14.47
C PHE A 66 4.94 5.87 -15.49
N ARG A 67 4.52 4.60 -15.45
CA ARG A 67 3.51 4.09 -16.38
C ARG A 67 2.38 3.41 -15.61
N MET A 68 1.17 3.84 -15.87
CA MET A 68 -0.05 3.19 -15.41
C MET A 68 -0.93 2.83 -16.61
N THR A 69 -1.44 1.63 -16.61
CA THR A 69 -2.32 1.13 -17.68
C THR A 69 -3.63 0.67 -17.08
N ASN A 70 -4.74 1.08 -17.71
CA ASN A 70 -6.10 0.69 -17.35
C ASN A 70 -6.47 1.01 -15.89
N ILE A 71 -6.07 2.20 -15.39
CA ILE A 71 -6.26 2.59 -14.00
C ILE A 71 -7.49 3.49 -13.85
N PRO A 72 -8.39 3.26 -12.85
CA PRO A 72 -9.41 4.23 -12.49
C PRO A 72 -8.78 5.43 -11.78
N LEU A 73 -9.35 6.62 -11.99
CA LEU A 73 -8.80 7.84 -11.40
C LEU A 73 -8.76 7.80 -9.87
N ARG A 74 -9.76 7.18 -9.23
CA ARG A 74 -9.79 7.00 -7.77
C ARG A 74 -8.52 6.31 -7.25
N LEU A 75 -8.05 5.26 -7.93
CA LEU A 75 -6.84 4.55 -7.52
C LEU A 75 -5.59 5.42 -7.68
N LEU A 76 -5.54 6.27 -8.71
CA LEU A 76 -4.46 7.23 -8.88
C LEU A 76 -4.44 8.28 -7.75
N ILE A 77 -5.62 8.76 -7.32
CA ILE A 77 -5.75 9.67 -6.18
C ILE A 77 -5.27 8.98 -4.88
N PHE A 78 -5.66 7.73 -4.63
CA PHE A 78 -5.16 6.97 -3.47
C PHE A 78 -3.63 6.91 -3.44
N GLN A 79 -3.02 6.65 -4.59
CA GLN A 79 -1.56 6.60 -4.72
C GLN A 79 -0.90 7.97 -4.47
N ALA A 80 -1.45 9.02 -5.08
CA ALA A 80 -0.90 10.38 -5.01
C ALA A 80 -0.97 10.97 -3.60
N TYR A 81 -2.02 10.68 -2.86
CA TYR A 81 -2.26 11.22 -1.52
C TYR A 81 -1.95 10.21 -0.42
N ARG A 82 -1.60 8.97 -0.78
CA ARG A 82 -1.32 7.85 0.15
C ARG A 82 -2.43 7.66 1.17
N VAL A 83 -3.67 7.79 0.71
CA VAL A 83 -4.87 7.62 1.53
C VAL A 83 -5.51 6.26 1.28
N SER A 84 -6.17 5.76 2.30
CA SER A 84 -7.02 4.57 2.21
C SER A 84 -8.41 4.94 1.69
N SER A 85 -9.16 3.95 1.19
CA SER A 85 -10.50 4.18 0.64
C SER A 85 -11.48 4.81 1.63
N TYR A 86 -11.37 4.49 2.93
CA TYR A 86 -12.20 5.09 3.98
C TYR A 86 -11.88 6.56 4.26
N GLN A 87 -10.75 7.05 3.81
CA GLN A 87 -10.34 8.44 4.01
C GLN A 87 -10.77 9.36 2.87
N MET A 88 -11.18 8.83 1.71
CA MET A 88 -11.56 9.65 0.57
C MET A 88 -13.07 9.85 0.51
N VAL A 89 -13.48 11.12 0.42
CA VAL A 89 -14.89 11.54 0.38
C VAL A 89 -15.16 12.34 -0.89
N GLY A 90 -16.32 12.08 -1.51
CA GLY A 90 -16.77 12.84 -2.68
C GLY A 90 -16.22 12.30 -4.00
N GLY A 91 -16.36 13.15 -5.02
CA GLY A 91 -16.06 12.82 -6.41
C GLY A 91 -17.23 12.18 -7.17
N PRO A 92 -17.33 12.41 -8.48
CA PRO A 92 -18.36 11.84 -9.34
C PRO A 92 -18.09 10.35 -9.62
N ASN A 93 -19.14 9.60 -9.98
CA ASN A 93 -19.04 8.14 -10.20
C ASN A 93 -18.05 7.73 -11.29
N TRP A 94 -17.78 8.59 -12.26
CA TRP A 94 -16.88 8.26 -13.36
C TRP A 94 -15.43 8.04 -12.90
N ILE A 95 -14.98 8.61 -11.77
CA ILE A 95 -13.62 8.38 -11.26
C ILE A 95 -13.37 6.93 -10.87
N ASP A 96 -14.42 6.15 -10.64
CA ASP A 96 -14.36 4.72 -10.34
C ASP A 96 -14.47 3.84 -11.59
N SER A 97 -15.25 4.30 -12.58
CA SER A 97 -15.62 3.49 -13.74
C SER A 97 -14.78 3.76 -14.98
N GLU A 98 -14.39 4.99 -15.21
CA GLU A 98 -13.55 5.34 -16.36
C GLU A 98 -12.08 4.98 -16.08
N ARG A 99 -11.42 4.50 -17.14
CA ARG A 99 -10.06 4.00 -17.08
C ARG A 99 -9.14 4.84 -17.91
N PHE A 100 -7.90 4.98 -17.45
CA PHE A 100 -6.89 5.82 -18.10
C PHE A 100 -5.57 5.07 -18.23
N ASP A 101 -4.86 5.39 -19.32
CA ASP A 101 -3.46 5.07 -19.51
C ASP A 101 -2.64 6.34 -19.29
N ILE A 102 -1.66 6.24 -18.42
CA ILE A 102 -0.81 7.37 -18.05
C ILE A 102 0.64 6.97 -18.27
N ILE A 103 1.37 7.78 -19.03
CA ILE A 103 2.81 7.65 -19.21
C ILE A 103 3.41 8.98 -18.83
N ALA A 104 4.32 9.00 -17.88
CA ALA A 104 4.98 10.22 -17.44
C ALA A 104 6.48 9.99 -17.21
N LYS A 105 7.28 10.98 -17.56
CA LYS A 105 8.72 10.96 -17.39
C LYS A 105 9.10 11.89 -16.25
N ALA A 106 9.74 11.32 -15.22
CA ALA A 106 10.28 12.06 -14.09
C ALA A 106 11.74 12.47 -14.36
N PRO A 107 12.21 13.58 -13.79
CA PRO A 107 13.62 13.94 -13.78
C PRO A 107 14.50 12.80 -13.21
N ALA A 108 15.68 12.63 -13.77
CA ALA A 108 16.59 11.59 -13.32
C ALA A 108 16.94 11.76 -11.83
N GLY A 109 16.90 10.66 -11.07
CA GLY A 109 17.17 10.69 -9.64
C GLY A 109 16.00 11.12 -8.76
N SER A 110 14.78 11.28 -9.31
CA SER A 110 13.59 11.59 -8.52
C SER A 110 13.33 10.56 -7.44
N THR A 111 13.05 11.03 -6.23
CA THR A 111 12.68 10.18 -5.10
C THR A 111 11.21 9.72 -5.21
N PRO A 112 10.80 8.65 -4.48
CA PRO A 112 9.39 8.24 -4.42
C PRO A 112 8.44 9.34 -3.95
N ASP A 113 8.88 10.19 -3.01
CA ASP A 113 8.07 11.32 -2.54
C ASP A 113 7.93 12.41 -3.59
N GLN A 114 9.01 12.73 -4.31
CA GLN A 114 8.93 13.63 -5.46
C GLN A 114 8.00 13.09 -6.55
N THR A 115 8.07 11.79 -6.85
CA THR A 115 7.14 11.16 -7.79
C THR A 115 5.69 11.29 -7.31
N THR A 116 5.44 11.11 -6.03
CA THR A 116 4.11 11.33 -5.42
C THR A 116 3.61 12.76 -5.65
N LEU A 117 4.47 13.77 -5.43
CA LEU A 117 4.12 15.18 -5.68
C LEU A 117 3.92 15.50 -7.17
N MET A 118 4.67 14.84 -8.05
CA MET A 118 4.46 14.95 -9.51
C MET A 118 3.11 14.36 -9.95
N ILE A 119 2.70 13.23 -9.34
CA ILE A 119 1.36 12.67 -9.62
C ILE A 119 0.27 13.63 -9.17
N ARG A 120 0.43 14.32 -8.03
CA ARG A 120 -0.51 15.36 -7.59
C ARG A 120 -0.57 16.52 -8.59
N GLY A 121 0.59 16.96 -9.11
CA GLY A 121 0.66 17.98 -10.17
C GLY A 121 -0.08 17.56 -11.42
N LEU A 122 0.12 16.33 -11.89
CA LEU A 122 -0.61 15.77 -13.03
C LEU A 122 -2.13 15.73 -12.79
N LEU A 123 -2.56 15.34 -11.58
CA LEU A 123 -3.98 15.33 -11.21
C LEU A 123 -4.58 16.75 -11.22
N ALA A 124 -3.86 17.73 -10.68
CA ALA A 124 -4.30 19.13 -10.65
C ALA A 124 -4.34 19.72 -12.05
N ASP A 125 -3.34 19.44 -12.91
CA ASP A 125 -3.25 19.98 -14.26
C ASP A 125 -4.24 19.33 -15.23
N ARG A 126 -4.20 18.00 -15.34
CA ARG A 126 -4.95 17.26 -16.37
C ARG A 126 -6.41 16.98 -15.99
N PHE A 127 -6.67 16.75 -14.69
CA PHE A 127 -8.00 16.45 -14.18
C PHE A 127 -8.64 17.59 -13.39
N LYS A 128 -7.97 18.74 -13.28
CA LYS A 128 -8.41 19.89 -12.48
C LYS A 128 -8.84 19.51 -11.08
N LEU A 129 -8.15 18.49 -10.53
CA LEU A 129 -8.45 17.97 -9.19
C LEU A 129 -8.16 19.05 -8.14
N LYS A 130 -9.18 19.33 -7.32
CA LYS A 130 -9.05 20.14 -6.10
C LYS A 130 -9.51 19.31 -4.92
N VAL A 131 -8.71 19.31 -3.88
CA VAL A 131 -8.98 18.57 -2.64
C VAL A 131 -8.61 19.43 -1.45
N HIS A 132 -9.27 19.12 -0.31
CA HIS A 132 -8.86 19.63 1.00
C HIS A 132 -8.89 18.54 2.06
N SER A 133 -8.26 18.81 3.20
CA SER A 133 -8.27 17.94 4.37
C SER A 133 -9.39 18.35 5.32
N GLU A 134 -10.17 17.36 5.80
CA GLU A 134 -11.18 17.55 6.82
C GLU A 134 -11.09 16.44 7.85
N THR A 135 -10.96 16.79 9.14
CA THR A 135 -11.02 15.83 10.24
C THR A 135 -12.46 15.65 10.71
N ARG A 136 -12.94 14.40 10.70
CA ARG A 136 -14.28 14.02 11.17
C ARG A 136 -14.19 12.97 12.27
N GLU A 137 -15.04 13.12 13.29
CA GLU A 137 -15.28 12.06 14.27
C GLU A 137 -16.09 10.93 13.62
N THR A 138 -15.47 9.79 13.46
CA THR A 138 -16.10 8.61 12.84
C THR A 138 -15.92 7.37 13.71
N GLN A 139 -16.63 6.30 13.36
CA GLN A 139 -16.42 5.01 13.98
C GLN A 139 -15.12 4.39 13.51
N ILE A 140 -14.23 4.12 14.45
CA ILE A 140 -12.93 3.47 14.25
C ILE A 140 -12.84 2.20 15.10
N TYR A 141 -11.76 1.45 14.93
CA TYR A 141 -11.45 0.32 15.81
C TYR A 141 -10.15 0.57 16.56
N ALA A 142 -10.13 0.24 17.84
CA ALA A 142 -8.91 0.10 18.62
C ALA A 142 -8.49 -1.38 18.60
N LEU A 143 -7.25 -1.66 18.21
CA LEU A 143 -6.65 -2.98 18.34
C LEU A 143 -6.01 -3.08 19.71
N THR A 144 -6.50 -4.00 20.55
CA THR A 144 -6.04 -4.20 21.94
C THR A 144 -5.71 -5.67 22.17
N LEU A 145 -5.04 -5.97 23.29
CA LEU A 145 -4.83 -7.35 23.73
C LEU A 145 -6.16 -7.95 24.18
N SER A 146 -6.44 -9.20 23.76
CA SER A 146 -7.65 -9.92 24.19
C SER A 146 -7.60 -10.31 25.66
N ARG A 147 -6.37 -10.50 26.20
CA ARG A 147 -6.12 -11.01 27.53
C ARG A 147 -5.37 -9.98 28.37
N SER A 148 -5.76 -9.85 29.64
CA SER A 148 -5.11 -8.95 30.59
C SER A 148 -3.72 -9.42 31.03
N ASP A 149 -3.40 -10.74 30.87
CA ASP A 149 -2.08 -11.29 31.14
C ASP A 149 -1.05 -11.03 30.03
N GLY A 150 -1.46 -10.34 28.95
CA GLY A 150 -0.59 -10.01 27.82
C GLY A 150 -0.21 -11.19 26.93
N LYS A 151 -0.79 -12.36 27.15
CA LYS A 151 -0.49 -13.55 26.34
C LYS A 151 -1.03 -13.41 24.92
N LEU A 152 -0.15 -13.60 23.95
CA LEU A 152 -0.51 -13.63 22.54
C LEU A 152 -1.18 -14.95 22.15
N GLY A 153 -1.94 -14.93 21.08
CA GLY A 153 -2.57 -16.12 20.52
C GLY A 153 -1.57 -16.98 19.73
N PRO A 154 -1.99 -18.18 19.33
CA PRO A 154 -1.11 -19.14 18.65
C PRO A 154 -0.65 -18.67 17.26
N LYS A 155 -1.35 -17.73 16.67
CA LYS A 155 -1.07 -17.19 15.33
C LYS A 155 -0.28 -15.86 15.34
N LEU A 156 0.22 -15.42 16.51
CA LEU A 156 1.08 -14.23 16.67
C LEU A 156 2.23 -14.56 17.61
N SER A 157 3.45 -14.38 17.14
CA SER A 157 4.65 -14.57 17.96
C SER A 157 5.68 -13.49 17.65
N LYS A 158 6.53 -13.20 18.64
CA LYS A 158 7.66 -12.29 18.41
C LYS A 158 8.63 -12.96 17.45
N SER A 159 9.03 -12.24 16.39
CA SER A 159 9.97 -12.77 15.41
C SER A 159 11.38 -12.89 16.01
N THR A 160 12.06 -13.96 15.63
CA THR A 160 13.48 -14.19 15.93
C THR A 160 14.38 -13.88 14.73
N ASP A 161 13.79 -13.52 13.59
CA ASP A 161 14.53 -13.27 12.35
C ASP A 161 15.26 -11.91 12.43
N ASP A 162 16.55 -11.89 12.08
CA ASP A 162 17.32 -10.67 11.89
C ASP A 162 16.98 -10.07 10.50
N CYS A 163 15.84 -9.37 10.43
CA CYS A 163 15.36 -8.84 9.18
C CYS A 163 16.25 -7.73 8.61
N GLU A 164 17.03 -7.04 9.43
CA GLU A 164 17.99 -6.06 8.93
C GLU A 164 19.08 -6.73 8.09
N LYS A 165 19.70 -7.75 8.65
CA LYS A 165 20.74 -8.54 7.99
C LYS A 165 20.20 -9.24 6.74
N ILE A 166 19.08 -9.95 6.86
CA ILE A 166 18.47 -10.71 5.76
C ILE A 166 18.11 -9.81 4.57
N LEU A 167 17.53 -8.65 4.82
CA LEU A 167 17.17 -7.70 3.77
C LEU A 167 18.40 -7.01 3.17
N ALA A 168 19.43 -6.76 3.95
CA ALA A 168 20.73 -6.24 3.43
C ALA A 168 21.38 -7.26 2.48
N GLU A 169 21.44 -8.52 2.86
CA GLU A 169 21.96 -9.61 2.01
C GLU A 169 21.17 -9.77 0.71
N ARG A 170 19.84 -9.75 0.79
CA ARG A 170 18.97 -9.80 -0.41
C ARG A 170 19.21 -8.63 -1.36
N ARG A 171 19.43 -7.42 -0.84
CA ARG A 171 19.73 -6.23 -1.64
C ARG A 171 21.10 -6.34 -2.30
N ALA A 172 22.10 -6.79 -1.56
CA ALA A 172 23.44 -7.00 -2.10
C ALA A 172 23.41 -8.04 -3.24
N ALA A 173 22.72 -9.16 -3.04
CA ALA A 173 22.54 -10.18 -4.07
C ALA A 173 21.79 -9.64 -5.31
N ALA A 174 20.74 -8.85 -5.12
CA ALA A 174 20.01 -8.22 -6.23
C ALA A 174 20.85 -7.19 -6.98
N ALA A 175 21.70 -6.43 -6.28
CA ALA A 175 22.62 -5.49 -6.91
C ALA A 175 23.71 -6.21 -7.72
N ALA A 176 24.27 -7.29 -7.18
CA ALA A 176 25.27 -8.12 -7.88
C ALA A 176 24.69 -8.79 -9.14
N ALA A 177 23.46 -9.32 -9.06
CA ALA A 177 22.77 -9.89 -10.21
C ALA A 177 22.54 -8.86 -11.34
N ARG A 178 22.16 -7.64 -10.98
CA ARG A 178 22.01 -6.54 -11.96
C ARG A 178 23.35 -6.16 -12.60
N ALA A 179 24.41 -6.07 -11.82
CA ALA A 179 25.75 -5.76 -12.33
C ALA A 179 26.29 -6.86 -13.26
N GLY A 180 25.94 -8.13 -13.00
CA GLY A 180 26.30 -9.27 -13.83
C GLY A 180 25.42 -9.47 -15.08
N GLY A 181 24.50 -8.55 -15.39
CA GLY A 181 23.61 -8.67 -16.56
C GLY A 181 22.52 -9.72 -16.42
N ALA A 182 22.36 -10.34 -15.24
CA ALA A 182 21.26 -11.21 -14.95
C ALA A 182 19.95 -10.38 -14.92
N GLY A 183 18.87 -10.94 -15.45
CA GLY A 183 17.55 -10.32 -15.44
C GLY A 183 17.07 -9.99 -14.01
N PRO A 184 15.88 -9.38 -13.86
CA PRO A 184 15.36 -9.02 -12.55
C PRO A 184 15.29 -10.27 -11.65
N VAL A 185 15.84 -10.16 -10.45
CA VAL A 185 15.77 -11.23 -9.45
C VAL A 185 14.29 -11.53 -9.18
N GLN A 186 13.85 -12.71 -9.53
CA GLN A 186 12.49 -13.15 -9.24
C GLN A 186 12.38 -13.41 -7.74
N PHE A 187 11.56 -12.63 -7.07
CA PHE A 187 11.16 -12.95 -5.70
C PHE A 187 10.31 -14.21 -5.73
N THR A 188 10.88 -15.31 -5.27
CA THR A 188 10.10 -16.52 -5.05
C THR A 188 9.16 -16.30 -3.87
N MET A 189 7.85 -16.32 -4.13
CA MET A 189 6.86 -16.27 -3.06
C MET A 189 7.01 -17.54 -2.20
N PRO A 190 7.00 -17.39 -0.86
CA PRO A 190 7.11 -18.54 0.04
C PRO A 190 6.03 -19.58 -0.30
N GLY A 191 6.31 -20.86 -0.15
CA GLY A 191 5.36 -21.96 -0.39
C GLY A 191 4.09 -21.84 0.48
N PRO A 192 3.02 -22.60 0.17
CA PRO A 192 1.76 -22.49 0.91
C PRO A 192 1.90 -22.79 2.42
N ASN A 193 2.86 -23.60 2.80
CA ASN A 193 3.15 -23.97 4.20
C ASN A 193 4.46 -23.37 4.72
N GLU A 194 5.11 -22.52 3.92
CA GLU A 194 6.37 -21.90 4.29
C GLU A 194 6.11 -20.56 4.99
N LYS A 195 6.79 -20.36 6.13
CA LYS A 195 6.73 -19.07 6.84
C LYS A 195 7.40 -17.98 5.98
N PRO A 196 6.75 -16.86 5.76
CA PRO A 196 7.41 -15.71 5.15
C PRO A 196 8.57 -15.24 6.03
N VAL A 197 9.73 -14.98 5.44
CA VAL A 197 10.89 -14.43 6.16
C VAL A 197 11.09 -12.98 5.76
N CYS A 198 10.94 -12.07 6.71
CA CYS A 198 11.06 -10.61 6.52
C CYS A 198 10.24 -10.08 5.34
N THR A 199 9.05 -10.64 5.15
CA THR A 199 8.11 -10.27 4.09
C THR A 199 6.68 -10.61 4.49
N MET A 200 5.73 -10.23 3.65
CA MET A 200 4.32 -10.58 3.80
C MET A 200 3.85 -11.34 2.56
N SER A 201 2.88 -12.21 2.74
CA SER A 201 2.21 -12.92 1.65
C SER A 201 0.71 -13.00 1.88
N MET A 202 -0.07 -12.91 0.80
CA MET A 202 -1.50 -13.11 0.82
C MET A 202 -1.87 -14.13 -0.24
N ARG A 203 -2.67 -15.13 0.12
CA ARG A 203 -3.03 -16.23 -0.77
C ARG A 203 -4.46 -16.69 -0.50
N PRO A 204 -5.17 -17.16 -1.53
CA PRO A 204 -6.40 -17.91 -1.31
C PRO A 204 -6.06 -19.26 -0.64
N VAL A 205 -6.83 -19.60 0.38
CA VAL A 205 -6.80 -20.93 1.00
C VAL A 205 -7.76 -21.82 0.21
N GLN A 206 -7.25 -22.92 -0.31
CA GLN A 206 -8.13 -23.91 -0.94
C GLN A 206 -8.83 -24.72 0.15
N PRO A 207 -10.17 -24.86 0.10
CA PRO A 207 -10.88 -25.69 1.06
C PRO A 207 -10.39 -27.14 0.95
N ALA A 208 -10.12 -27.74 2.11
CA ALA A 208 -9.59 -29.11 2.20
C ALA A 208 -10.49 -30.18 1.54
N ASN A 209 -11.76 -29.89 1.34
CA ASN A 209 -12.76 -30.78 0.73
C ASN A 209 -12.99 -30.54 -0.77
N GLY A 210 -12.19 -29.70 -1.43
CA GLY A 210 -12.34 -29.40 -2.84
C GLY A 210 -13.67 -28.69 -3.23
N ALA A 211 -14.40 -28.14 -2.26
CA ALA A 211 -15.66 -27.46 -2.51
C ALA A 211 -15.42 -26.19 -3.33
N THR A 212 -15.90 -26.17 -4.56
CA THR A 212 -15.78 -25.04 -5.50
C THR A 212 -16.78 -23.92 -5.24
N ASN A 213 -17.76 -24.14 -4.37
CA ASN A 213 -18.87 -23.19 -4.09
C ASN A 213 -18.72 -22.46 -2.75
N SER A 214 -17.60 -22.64 -2.03
CA SER A 214 -17.35 -21.92 -0.79
C SER A 214 -16.80 -20.52 -1.07
N VAL A 215 -17.10 -19.58 -0.15
CA VAL A 215 -16.52 -18.23 -0.21
C VAL A 215 -15.01 -18.34 -0.08
N PRO A 216 -14.21 -17.67 -0.95
CA PRO A 216 -12.76 -17.72 -0.85
C PRO A 216 -12.30 -17.22 0.51
N VAL A 217 -11.54 -18.03 1.22
CA VAL A 217 -10.81 -17.66 2.42
C VAL A 217 -9.42 -17.22 2.00
N LEU A 218 -8.95 -16.10 2.53
CA LEU A 218 -7.61 -15.60 2.32
C LEU A 218 -6.75 -15.90 3.56
N SER A 219 -5.55 -16.40 3.34
CA SER A 219 -4.49 -16.46 4.35
C SER A 219 -3.53 -15.29 4.11
N PHE A 220 -3.40 -14.44 5.11
CA PHE A 220 -2.47 -13.33 5.17
C PHE A 220 -1.41 -13.62 6.22
N ARG A 221 -0.16 -13.76 5.81
CA ARG A 221 0.97 -14.12 6.66
C ARG A 221 2.05 -13.06 6.61
N GLY A 222 2.64 -12.77 7.76
CA GLY A 222 3.82 -11.93 7.87
C GLY A 222 4.91 -12.60 8.69
N GLY A 223 6.15 -12.45 8.27
CA GLY A 223 7.32 -12.87 9.03
C GLY A 223 8.26 -11.70 9.26
N GLY A 224 8.65 -11.47 10.52
CA GLY A 224 9.53 -10.37 10.88
C GLY A 224 8.98 -8.99 10.51
N GLN A 225 7.68 -8.75 10.75
CA GLN A 225 7.01 -7.49 10.39
C GLN A 225 6.65 -6.68 11.64
N PRO A 226 6.78 -5.33 11.61
CA PRO A 226 6.24 -4.49 12.66
C PRO A 226 4.71 -4.58 12.69
N LEU A 227 4.13 -4.58 13.89
CA LEU A 227 2.69 -4.70 14.08
C LEU A 227 1.91 -3.61 13.34
N GLN A 228 2.50 -2.43 13.14
CA GLN A 228 1.91 -1.32 12.40
C GLN A 228 1.53 -1.70 10.96
N LEU A 229 2.29 -2.57 10.29
CA LEU A 229 1.93 -3.06 8.96
C LEU A 229 0.69 -3.94 8.99
N LEU A 230 0.58 -4.80 10.01
CA LEU A 230 -0.63 -5.60 10.23
C LEU A 230 -1.84 -4.69 10.48
N VAL A 231 -1.71 -3.69 11.35
CA VAL A 231 -2.75 -2.69 11.64
C VAL A 231 -3.22 -1.97 10.37
N SER A 232 -2.27 -1.55 9.53
CA SER A 232 -2.57 -0.89 8.26
C SER A 232 -3.33 -1.79 7.30
N GLN A 233 -2.97 -3.07 7.22
CA GLN A 233 -3.67 -4.07 6.40
C GLN A 233 -5.09 -4.33 6.92
N ILE A 234 -5.27 -4.52 8.21
CA ILE A 234 -6.60 -4.68 8.82
C ILE A 234 -7.46 -3.44 8.56
N SER A 235 -6.89 -2.23 8.70
CA SER A 235 -7.60 -0.96 8.39
C SER A 235 -8.09 -0.93 6.94
N SER A 236 -7.23 -1.30 6.00
CA SER A 236 -7.56 -1.34 4.58
C SER A 236 -8.66 -2.37 4.29
N MET A 237 -8.56 -3.56 4.87
CA MET A 237 -9.52 -4.65 4.67
C MET A 237 -10.88 -4.33 5.28
N LEU A 238 -10.93 -3.75 6.47
CA LEU A 238 -12.18 -3.33 7.12
C LEU A 238 -12.76 -2.04 6.53
N ASN A 239 -12.02 -1.36 5.66
CA ASN A 239 -12.33 -0.03 5.16
C ASN A 239 -12.66 0.97 6.30
N LYS A 240 -11.90 0.87 7.40
CA LYS A 240 -12.04 1.70 8.61
C LYS A 240 -10.68 1.91 9.27
N ARG A 241 -10.49 3.06 9.90
CA ARG A 241 -9.30 3.32 10.68
C ARG A 241 -9.20 2.31 11.83
N VAL A 242 -8.04 1.67 11.96
CA VAL A 242 -7.65 0.88 13.13
C VAL A 242 -6.49 1.59 13.81
N VAL A 243 -6.57 1.74 15.13
CA VAL A 243 -5.53 2.36 15.96
C VAL A 243 -4.91 1.28 16.82
N ASP A 244 -3.59 1.17 16.81
CA ASP A 244 -2.87 0.25 17.68
C ASP A 244 -2.83 0.79 19.13
N ARG A 245 -3.40 0.01 20.03
CA ARG A 245 -3.37 0.22 21.49
C ARG A 245 -2.86 -1.01 22.23
N THR A 246 -2.17 -1.92 21.52
CA THR A 246 -1.63 -3.14 22.13
C THR A 246 -0.41 -2.88 23.00
N GLY A 247 0.34 -1.82 22.73
CA GLY A 247 1.64 -1.56 23.34
C GLY A 247 2.75 -2.51 22.91
N LEU A 248 2.50 -3.37 21.91
CA LEU A 248 3.46 -4.33 21.40
C LEU A 248 4.52 -3.63 20.53
N THR A 249 5.78 -3.92 20.79
CA THR A 249 6.92 -3.34 20.07
C THR A 249 7.83 -4.42 19.50
N GLY A 250 8.52 -4.10 18.38
CA GLY A 250 9.42 -5.02 17.70
C GLY A 250 8.78 -5.68 16.48
N LEU A 251 9.36 -6.79 16.05
CA LEU A 251 8.94 -7.53 14.87
C LEU A 251 8.17 -8.79 15.26
N TYR A 252 7.15 -9.10 14.49
CA TYR A 252 6.25 -10.23 14.73
C TYR A 252 6.10 -11.11 13.50
N ASP A 253 5.86 -12.37 13.77
CA ASP A 253 5.36 -13.35 12.83
C ASP A 253 3.88 -13.54 13.10
N PHE A 254 3.05 -13.50 12.05
CA PHE A 254 1.60 -13.62 12.19
C PHE A 254 0.96 -14.36 11.03
N GLU A 255 -0.21 -14.92 11.30
CA GLU A 255 -1.07 -15.54 10.31
C GLU A 255 -2.53 -15.22 10.59
N LEU A 256 -3.24 -14.65 9.59
CA LEU A 256 -4.69 -14.42 9.63
C LEU A 256 -5.35 -15.18 8.51
N GLU A 257 -6.46 -15.83 8.82
CA GLU A 257 -7.35 -16.44 7.83
C GLU A 257 -8.73 -15.83 7.94
N PHE A 258 -9.23 -15.28 6.86
CA PHE A 258 -10.53 -14.58 6.84
C PHE A 258 -11.22 -14.71 5.50
N SER A 259 -12.55 -14.68 5.51
CA SER A 259 -13.39 -14.74 4.32
C SER A 259 -13.41 -13.39 3.59
N MET A 260 -13.34 -13.41 2.25
CA MET A 260 -13.47 -12.21 1.42
C MET A 260 -14.84 -11.52 1.54
N ARG A 261 -15.90 -12.22 1.95
CA ARG A 261 -17.22 -11.59 2.16
C ARG A 261 -17.26 -10.60 3.31
N THR A 262 -16.37 -10.77 4.27
CA THR A 262 -16.31 -9.91 5.46
C THR A 262 -15.48 -8.65 5.25
N ILE A 263 -14.87 -8.49 4.07
CA ILE A 263 -14.12 -7.29 3.72
C ILE A 263 -15.12 -6.19 3.33
N GLY A 264 -15.26 -5.18 4.19
CA GLY A 264 -16.16 -4.06 3.97
C GLY A 264 -15.79 -3.29 2.70
N GLY A 265 -16.73 -3.23 1.73
CA GLY A 265 -16.63 -2.38 0.55
C GLY A 265 -16.48 -3.10 -0.80
N LEU A 266 -16.06 -4.33 -0.84
CA LEU A 266 -16.26 -5.16 -2.02
C LEU A 266 -17.64 -5.78 -1.87
N GLY A 267 -18.63 -5.25 -2.58
CA GLY A 267 -19.98 -5.85 -2.65
C GLY A 267 -19.86 -7.34 -2.99
N PRO A 268 -20.92 -8.13 -2.78
CA PRO A 268 -20.87 -9.56 -3.05
C PRO A 268 -20.30 -9.74 -4.46
N LEU A 269 -19.17 -10.44 -4.58
CA LEU A 269 -18.73 -10.97 -5.86
C LEU A 269 -19.81 -11.97 -6.28
N THR A 270 -20.89 -11.46 -6.88
CA THR A 270 -21.88 -12.29 -7.51
C THR A 270 -21.17 -12.94 -8.69
N THR A 271 -20.71 -14.17 -8.50
CA THR A 271 -20.60 -15.08 -9.63
C THR A 271 -22.02 -15.20 -10.16
N GLN A 272 -22.33 -14.45 -11.18
CA GLN A 272 -23.52 -14.64 -11.99
C GLN A 272 -23.35 -15.97 -12.72
N ALA A 273 -23.58 -17.07 -12.00
CA ALA A 273 -23.87 -18.33 -12.63
C ALA A 273 -25.26 -18.19 -13.23
N ALA A 274 -25.32 -18.26 -14.54
CA ALA A 274 -26.53 -18.21 -15.32
C ALA A 274 -27.62 -19.19 -14.77
N GLY A 275 -28.77 -18.64 -14.43
CA GLY A 275 -30.05 -19.33 -14.45
C GLY A 275 -30.19 -20.58 -13.58
N GLY A 276 -30.61 -20.40 -12.31
CA GLY A 276 -31.09 -21.48 -11.48
C GLY A 276 -31.64 -20.95 -10.17
N THR A 277 -32.97 -20.93 -9.99
CA THR A 277 -33.66 -20.71 -8.72
C THR A 277 -33.56 -21.97 -7.87
N THR A 278 -32.41 -22.20 -7.23
CA THR A 278 -32.28 -23.19 -6.15
C THR A 278 -32.18 -22.43 -4.83
N PRO A 279 -32.91 -22.83 -3.76
CA PRO A 279 -32.72 -22.25 -2.43
C PRO A 279 -31.28 -22.45 -2.03
N ALA A 280 -30.56 -21.35 -1.80
CA ALA A 280 -29.18 -21.42 -1.38
C ALA A 280 -29.10 -22.16 -0.04
N ALA A 281 -28.35 -23.25 0.01
CA ALA A 281 -27.90 -23.86 1.27
C ALA A 281 -27.25 -22.80 2.16
N PRO A 282 -27.28 -22.92 3.50
CA PRO A 282 -26.57 -22.02 4.39
C PRO A 282 -25.12 -21.98 3.95
N ILE A 283 -24.70 -20.85 3.40
CA ILE A 283 -23.31 -20.67 2.97
C ILE A 283 -22.54 -20.43 4.27
N ASP A 284 -21.61 -21.32 4.59
CA ASP A 284 -20.62 -21.07 5.64
C ASP A 284 -19.79 -19.85 5.18
N ASP A 285 -20.04 -18.72 5.83
CA ASP A 285 -19.40 -17.45 5.46
C ASP A 285 -17.90 -17.43 5.77
N GLY A 286 -17.36 -18.50 6.38
CA GLY A 286 -15.96 -18.61 6.80
C GLY A 286 -15.60 -17.65 7.95
N PRO A 287 -14.34 -17.66 8.42
CA PRO A 287 -13.91 -16.82 9.53
C PRO A 287 -13.97 -15.35 9.17
N THR A 288 -14.48 -14.54 10.10
CA THR A 288 -14.47 -13.09 9.97
C THR A 288 -13.09 -12.49 10.29
N MET A 289 -12.84 -11.25 9.89
CA MET A 289 -11.62 -10.52 10.31
C MET A 289 -11.52 -10.43 11.84
N PHE A 290 -12.64 -10.30 12.54
CA PHE A 290 -12.68 -10.25 14.00
C PHE A 290 -12.24 -11.59 14.62
N ASP A 291 -12.63 -12.71 14.03
CA ASP A 291 -12.23 -14.04 14.49
C ASP A 291 -10.74 -14.28 14.23
N ALA A 292 -10.25 -13.90 13.03
CA ALA A 292 -8.84 -13.98 12.69
C ALA A 292 -7.96 -13.16 13.66
N VAL A 293 -8.39 -11.96 14.03
CA VAL A 293 -7.68 -11.12 15.00
C VAL A 293 -7.70 -11.74 16.40
N ARG A 294 -8.78 -12.45 16.80
CA ARG A 294 -8.82 -13.15 18.08
C ARG A 294 -7.82 -14.31 18.14
N GLU A 295 -7.58 -15.01 17.05
CA GLU A 295 -6.54 -16.06 16.98
C GLU A 295 -5.12 -15.52 17.20
N LEU A 296 -4.90 -14.23 16.93
CA LEU A 296 -3.66 -13.53 17.28
C LEU A 296 -3.55 -13.22 18.79
N GLY A 297 -4.61 -13.43 19.56
CA GLY A 297 -4.71 -12.99 20.97
C GLY A 297 -4.99 -11.49 21.09
N LEU A 298 -5.51 -10.89 20.01
CA LEU A 298 -5.89 -9.49 19.92
C LEU A 298 -7.40 -9.35 19.77
N LYS A 299 -7.93 -8.14 19.94
CA LYS A 299 -9.35 -7.83 19.69
C LYS A 299 -9.49 -6.43 19.08
N LEU A 300 -10.54 -6.28 18.32
CA LEU A 300 -10.96 -5.00 17.73
C LEU A 300 -12.14 -4.46 18.56
N GLU A 301 -11.93 -3.33 19.19
CA GLU A 301 -12.96 -2.62 19.98
C GLU A 301 -13.43 -1.40 19.20
N SER A 302 -14.75 -1.29 19.00
CA SER A 302 -15.33 -0.17 18.28
C SER A 302 -15.38 1.07 19.19
N GLU A 303 -14.86 2.19 18.69
CA GLU A 303 -14.88 3.48 19.36
C GLU A 303 -15.09 4.63 18.38
N LYS A 304 -15.34 5.83 18.87
CA LYS A 304 -15.32 7.05 18.07
C LYS A 304 -13.93 7.67 18.14
N GLY A 305 -13.48 8.19 17.00
CA GLY A 305 -12.20 8.89 16.96
C GLY A 305 -12.02 9.71 15.69
N PRO A 306 -11.08 10.63 15.71
CA PRO A 306 -10.82 11.52 14.59
C PRO A 306 -10.20 10.76 13.42
N VAL A 307 -10.76 10.95 12.23
CA VAL A 307 -10.22 10.45 10.96
C VAL A 307 -10.06 11.63 10.02
N GLU A 308 -8.85 11.80 9.51
CA GLU A 308 -8.57 12.78 8.48
C GLU A 308 -9.05 12.26 7.14
N HIS A 309 -9.92 13.03 6.47
CA HIS A 309 -10.48 12.72 5.17
C HIS A 309 -9.92 13.64 4.10
N LEU A 310 -9.59 13.09 2.95
CA LEU A 310 -9.33 13.80 1.71
C LEU A 310 -10.67 14.03 1.02
N VAL A 311 -11.13 15.26 0.99
CA VAL A 311 -12.40 15.64 0.34
C VAL A 311 -12.11 16.14 -1.07
N ILE A 312 -12.79 15.56 -2.06
CA ILE A 312 -12.72 16.01 -3.45
C ILE A 312 -13.72 17.16 -3.65
N ASP A 313 -13.20 18.38 -3.85
CA ASP A 313 -13.99 19.59 -4.13
C ASP A 313 -14.46 19.63 -5.57
N SER A 314 -13.55 19.33 -6.48
CA SER A 314 -13.83 19.28 -7.92
C SER A 314 -12.86 18.36 -8.65
N VAL A 315 -13.33 17.76 -9.73
CA VAL A 315 -12.52 16.95 -10.65
C VAL A 315 -13.19 16.96 -12.04
N GLU A 316 -12.40 17.10 -13.09
CA GLU A 316 -12.87 17.13 -14.48
C GLU A 316 -12.23 16.00 -15.29
N ARG A 317 -12.92 15.58 -16.37
CA ARG A 317 -12.31 14.65 -17.33
C ARG A 317 -11.15 15.32 -18.04
N PRO A 318 -10.05 14.60 -18.29
CA PRO A 318 -8.93 15.19 -19.01
C PRO A 318 -9.31 15.48 -20.46
N THR A 319 -8.75 16.55 -21.03
CA THR A 319 -8.68 16.69 -22.47
C THR A 319 -7.67 15.65 -22.98
N GLU A 320 -8.05 14.86 -23.98
CA GLU A 320 -7.15 13.87 -24.59
C GLU A 320 -5.97 14.59 -25.27
N ASP A 321 -4.76 14.07 -25.03
CA ASP A 321 -3.52 14.54 -25.69
C ASP A 321 -3.40 13.98 -27.12
#